data_70dd63766e016f165ca8b34497980aec
#
_entry.id   70dd63766e016f165ca8b34497980aec
#
_cell.length_a   1.000
_cell.length_b   1.000
_cell.length_c   1.000
_cell.angle_alpha   90.00
_cell.angle_beta   90.00
_cell.angle_gamma   90.00
#
_symmetry.space_group_name_H-M   'P 1'
#
loop_
_entity.id
_entity.type
_entity.pdbx_description
1 polymer ?
#
loop_
_entity_poly.entity_id
_entity_poly.type
_entity_poly.pdbx_seq_one_letter_code
_entity_poly.pdbx_strand_id
1 'polypeptide(L)'
;MFKLKDATMIYDMDKEDKVYAMREINLTLPDKGLIGIIGPSGSGKSTLMYTMSTLKNLTSGEIYYNDILLGKLSDAKRQELRRKEFGFVFQRHYLVPYMSALENVMLAADGSRKSCEEKAKKLLLDIGLKQKEIGKKPGKLSGGQRQRVAIARAMMNDPKVLFADEPTASLDHDNAYLVMDRMKEYAKERLVIVITHDVSIIKNADVMVEIWDGDIAKITDRRDESFGGTK
;
A
#
# COMPACT_ATOMS: atom_id res chain seq x y z
N MET A 1 7.56 -7.06 10.51
CA MET A 1 7.53 -8.26 9.64
C MET A 1 6.12 -8.82 9.54
N PHE A 2 5.64 -9.14 8.33
CA PHE A 2 4.40 -9.91 8.17
C PHE A 2 4.69 -11.39 8.00
N LYS A 3 3.87 -12.22 8.62
CA LYS A 3 3.89 -13.68 8.44
C LYS A 3 2.47 -14.20 8.31
N LEU A 4 2.21 -14.86 7.20
CA LEU A 4 0.94 -15.50 6.89
C LEU A 4 1.12 -17.02 7.00
N LYS A 5 0.15 -17.71 7.62
CA LYS A 5 0.11 -19.16 7.75
C LYS A 5 -1.26 -19.66 7.30
N ASP A 6 -1.26 -20.45 6.24
CA ASP A 6 -2.46 -21.07 5.66
C ASP A 6 -3.62 -20.08 5.48
N ALA A 7 -3.26 -18.81 5.16
CA ALA A 7 -4.20 -17.71 5.10
C ALA A 7 -5.18 -17.88 3.95
N THR A 8 -6.45 -18.08 4.26
CA THR A 8 -7.51 -18.35 3.28
C THR A 8 -8.61 -17.31 3.37
N MET A 9 -9.09 -16.86 2.21
CA MET A 9 -10.23 -15.96 2.09
C MET A 9 -11.18 -16.43 1.02
N ILE A 10 -12.44 -16.68 1.43
CA ILE A 10 -13.52 -17.16 0.56
C ILE A 10 -14.62 -16.11 0.58
N TYR A 11 -15.06 -15.69 -0.60
CA TYR A 11 -16.25 -14.89 -0.78
C TYR A 11 -17.45 -15.80 -1.13
N ASP A 12 -18.65 -15.31 -0.85
CA ASP A 12 -19.91 -15.99 -1.17
C ASP A 12 -20.01 -17.43 -0.60
N MET A 13 -19.57 -17.62 0.65
CA MET A 13 -19.55 -18.94 1.30
C MET A 13 -20.89 -19.67 1.32
N ASP A 14 -22.00 -18.92 1.32
CA ASP A 14 -23.36 -19.44 1.37
C ASP A 14 -23.94 -19.75 -0.02
N LYS A 15 -23.19 -19.48 -1.11
CA LYS A 15 -23.60 -19.77 -2.49
C LYS A 15 -22.98 -21.08 -2.99
N GLU A 16 -23.58 -21.69 -4.01
CA GLU A 16 -23.03 -22.85 -4.68
C GLU A 16 -21.64 -22.56 -5.30
N ASP A 17 -21.44 -21.36 -5.85
CA ASP A 17 -20.19 -20.91 -6.45
C ASP A 17 -19.35 -20.12 -5.44
N LYS A 18 -18.57 -20.81 -4.62
CA LYS A 18 -17.60 -20.19 -3.71
C LYS A 18 -16.40 -19.63 -4.47
N VAL A 19 -16.06 -18.36 -4.21
CA VAL A 19 -14.88 -17.72 -4.80
C VAL A 19 -13.72 -17.73 -3.80
N TYR A 20 -12.72 -18.54 -4.06
CA TYR A 20 -11.48 -18.55 -3.29
C TYR A 20 -10.58 -17.40 -3.77
N ALA A 21 -10.57 -16.31 -3.04
CA ALA A 21 -9.70 -15.17 -3.33
C ALA A 21 -8.29 -15.32 -2.76
N MET A 22 -8.12 -16.20 -1.77
CA MET A 22 -6.81 -16.64 -1.24
C MET A 22 -6.94 -18.09 -0.81
N ARG A 23 -5.95 -18.92 -1.16
CA ARG A 23 -5.91 -20.37 -0.89
C ARG A 23 -4.65 -20.70 -0.08
N GLU A 24 -4.80 -20.93 1.21
CA GLU A 24 -3.74 -21.40 2.14
C GLU A 24 -2.39 -20.65 1.94
N ILE A 25 -2.45 -19.33 1.76
CA ILE A 25 -1.29 -18.48 1.52
C ILE A 25 -0.31 -18.58 2.69
N ASN A 26 0.92 -19.03 2.39
CA ASN A 26 2.07 -19.02 3.30
C ASN A 26 3.09 -18.01 2.77
N LEU A 27 3.29 -16.90 3.49
CA LEU A 27 4.13 -15.81 3.06
C LEU A 27 4.81 -15.13 4.25
N THR A 28 6.10 -14.87 4.11
CA THR A 28 6.84 -14.05 5.08
C THR A 28 7.44 -12.85 4.35
N LEU A 29 7.10 -11.65 4.82
CA LEU A 29 7.63 -10.40 4.28
C LEU A 29 8.58 -9.75 5.29
N PRO A 30 9.59 -9.00 4.83
CA PRO A 30 10.56 -8.32 5.69
C PRO A 30 9.94 -7.18 6.50
N ASP A 31 10.74 -6.57 7.37
CA ASP A 31 10.34 -5.39 8.15
C ASP A 31 10.36 -4.10 7.33
N LYS A 32 11.19 -4.06 6.31
CA LYS A 32 11.36 -2.93 5.38
C LYS A 32 11.68 -3.41 3.97
N GLY A 33 11.55 -2.53 3.02
CA GLY A 33 11.80 -2.81 1.60
C GLY A 33 10.57 -2.55 0.74
N LEU A 34 10.78 -2.55 -0.56
CA LEU A 34 9.74 -2.42 -1.57
C LEU A 34 9.29 -3.82 -2.02
N ILE A 35 8.04 -4.15 -1.74
CA ILE A 35 7.41 -5.41 -2.10
C ILE A 35 6.46 -5.17 -3.26
N GLY A 36 6.67 -5.87 -4.36
CA GLY A 36 5.74 -5.91 -5.49
C GLY A 36 4.83 -7.12 -5.41
N ILE A 37 3.52 -6.91 -5.44
CA ILE A 37 2.53 -7.98 -5.59
C ILE A 37 1.93 -7.86 -6.99
N ILE A 38 2.18 -8.83 -7.84
CA ILE A 38 1.76 -8.84 -9.24
C ILE A 38 0.87 -10.05 -9.57
N GLY A 39 0.16 -9.96 -10.68
CA GLY A 39 -0.72 -11.02 -11.18
C GLY A 39 -1.91 -10.45 -11.94
N PRO A 40 -2.71 -11.30 -12.61
CA PRO A 40 -3.87 -10.87 -13.38
C PRO A 40 -4.97 -10.24 -12.51
N SER A 41 -5.91 -9.54 -13.15
CA SER A 41 -7.10 -9.03 -12.46
C SER A 41 -7.88 -10.21 -11.86
N GLY A 42 -8.39 -10.02 -10.63
CA GLY A 42 -9.14 -11.07 -9.93
C GLY A 42 -8.28 -12.13 -9.23
N SER A 43 -6.95 -12.12 -9.34
CA SER A 43 -6.08 -13.15 -8.76
C SER A 43 -5.95 -13.14 -7.22
N GLY A 44 -6.59 -12.18 -6.51
CA GLY A 44 -6.54 -12.12 -5.05
C GLY A 44 -5.61 -11.07 -4.45
N LYS A 45 -4.86 -10.30 -5.25
CA LYS A 45 -3.86 -9.30 -4.78
C LYS A 45 -4.43 -8.27 -3.79
N SER A 46 -5.52 -7.61 -4.16
CA SER A 46 -6.16 -6.61 -3.27
C SER A 46 -6.76 -7.29 -2.03
N THR A 47 -7.23 -8.53 -2.14
CA THR A 47 -7.71 -9.31 -1.00
C THR A 47 -6.58 -9.59 -0.02
N LEU A 48 -5.41 -10.01 -0.52
CA LEU A 48 -4.21 -10.21 0.29
C LEU A 48 -3.83 -8.92 1.05
N MET A 49 -3.78 -7.79 0.34
CA MET A 49 -3.48 -6.49 0.96
C MET A 49 -4.52 -6.11 2.03
N TYR A 50 -5.82 -6.30 1.75
CA TYR A 50 -6.89 -5.93 2.69
C TYR A 50 -6.90 -6.82 3.94
N THR A 51 -6.54 -8.09 3.82
CA THR A 51 -6.43 -8.98 4.98
C THR A 51 -5.18 -8.65 5.82
N MET A 52 -4.03 -8.41 5.20
CA MET A 52 -2.81 -7.97 5.89
C MET A 52 -3.00 -6.64 6.60
N SER A 53 -3.74 -5.73 6.00
CA SER A 53 -4.00 -4.39 6.56
C SER A 53 -5.17 -4.32 7.54
N THR A 54 -5.75 -5.47 7.92
CA THR A 54 -6.91 -5.57 8.81
C THR A 54 -8.19 -4.88 8.31
N LEU A 55 -8.27 -4.57 7.03
CA LEU A 55 -9.49 -4.05 6.39
C LEU A 55 -10.51 -5.17 6.12
N LYS A 56 -10.03 -6.41 6.02
CA LYS A 56 -10.84 -7.63 5.93
C LYS A 56 -10.32 -8.71 6.88
N ASN A 57 -11.21 -9.56 7.36
CA ASN A 57 -10.84 -10.73 8.13
C ASN A 57 -10.60 -11.92 7.19
N LEU A 58 -9.73 -12.84 7.59
CA LEU A 58 -9.61 -14.13 6.94
C LEU A 58 -10.85 -15.00 7.18
N THR A 59 -11.08 -15.94 6.26
CA THR A 59 -12.00 -17.06 6.51
C THR A 59 -11.35 -18.09 7.43
N SER A 60 -10.06 -18.42 7.20
CA SER A 60 -9.26 -19.30 8.05
C SER A 60 -7.76 -18.98 7.91
N GLY A 61 -6.93 -19.60 8.75
CA GLY A 61 -5.51 -19.33 8.84
C GLY A 61 -5.16 -18.11 9.70
N GLU A 62 -3.91 -17.67 9.66
CA GLU A 62 -3.38 -16.67 10.57
C GLU A 62 -2.53 -15.63 9.83
N ILE A 63 -2.66 -14.36 10.24
CA ILE A 63 -1.75 -13.28 9.84
C ILE A 63 -1.16 -12.66 11.09
N TYR A 64 0.16 -12.61 11.12
CA TYR A 64 0.94 -11.92 12.13
C TYR A 64 1.56 -10.66 11.58
N TYR A 65 1.57 -9.61 12.37
CA TYR A 65 2.35 -8.39 12.17
C TYR A 65 3.20 -8.16 13.42
N ASN A 66 4.52 -8.28 13.31
CA ASN A 66 5.46 -8.20 14.45
C ASN A 66 4.97 -9.03 15.65
N ASP A 67 4.83 -10.31 15.53
CA ASP A 67 4.36 -11.25 16.56
C ASP A 67 2.91 -11.04 17.07
N ILE A 68 2.20 -10.03 16.57
CA ILE A 68 0.80 -9.77 16.90
C ILE A 68 -0.09 -10.55 15.93
N LEU A 69 -0.88 -11.49 16.43
CA LEU A 69 -1.89 -12.20 15.65
C LEU A 69 -3.07 -11.25 15.36
N LEU A 70 -3.16 -10.77 14.12
CA LEU A 70 -4.12 -9.74 13.71
C LEU A 70 -5.58 -10.19 13.88
N GLY A 71 -5.86 -11.48 13.66
CA GLY A 71 -7.19 -12.06 13.81
C GLY A 71 -7.76 -11.98 15.23
N LYS A 72 -6.89 -11.90 16.26
CA LYS A 72 -7.31 -11.80 17.68
C LYS A 72 -7.47 -10.36 18.18
N LEU A 73 -7.14 -9.37 17.35
CA LEU A 73 -7.32 -7.97 17.74
C LEU A 73 -8.80 -7.58 17.74
N SER A 74 -9.21 -6.82 18.76
CA SER A 74 -10.50 -6.13 18.76
C SER A 74 -10.54 -5.06 17.66
N ASP A 75 -11.74 -4.67 17.23
CA ASP A 75 -11.89 -3.65 16.18
C ASP A 75 -11.25 -2.32 16.56
N ALA A 76 -11.31 -1.92 17.83
CA ALA A 76 -10.64 -0.73 18.33
C ALA A 76 -9.11 -0.82 18.17
N LYS A 77 -8.50 -1.96 18.50
CA LYS A 77 -7.06 -2.19 18.33
C LYS A 77 -6.65 -2.24 16.86
N ARG A 78 -7.46 -2.85 15.99
CA ARG A 78 -7.23 -2.83 14.53
C ARG A 78 -7.31 -1.42 13.97
N GLN A 79 -8.27 -0.63 14.41
CA GLN A 79 -8.40 0.77 14.00
C GLN A 79 -7.20 1.60 14.47
N GLU A 80 -6.75 1.41 15.70
CA GLU A 80 -5.55 2.06 16.23
C GLU A 80 -4.30 1.68 15.43
N LEU A 81 -4.13 0.40 15.12
CA LEU A 81 -3.02 -0.11 14.31
C LEU A 81 -3.02 0.55 12.91
N ARG A 82 -4.18 0.57 12.23
CA ARG A 82 -4.31 1.25 10.93
C ARG A 82 -3.98 2.73 11.01
N ARG A 83 -4.42 3.42 12.06
CA ARG A 83 -4.17 4.85 12.22
C ARG A 83 -2.71 5.19 12.47
N LYS A 84 -2.01 4.37 13.29
CA LYS A 84 -0.64 4.67 13.75
C LYS A 84 0.45 4.08 12.88
N GLU A 85 0.21 2.88 12.32
CA GLU A 85 1.25 2.07 11.70
C GLU A 85 1.08 1.94 10.19
N PHE A 86 -0.15 2.10 9.65
CA PHE A 86 -0.46 1.80 8.26
C PHE A 86 -0.89 3.04 7.47
N GLY A 87 -0.27 3.24 6.30
CA GLY A 87 -0.70 4.20 5.30
C GLY A 87 -1.39 3.48 4.13
N PHE A 88 -2.39 4.13 3.51
CA PHE A 88 -3.17 3.53 2.43
C PHE A 88 -3.24 4.42 1.21
N VAL A 89 -2.83 3.88 0.07
CA VAL A 89 -3.08 4.42 -1.26
C VAL A 89 -4.00 3.44 -1.98
N PHE A 90 -5.23 3.85 -2.23
CA PHE A 90 -6.21 3.04 -2.95
C PHE A 90 -6.24 3.41 -4.43
N GLN A 91 -6.68 2.49 -5.27
CA GLN A 91 -6.91 2.73 -6.70
C GLN A 91 -7.86 3.92 -6.94
N ARG A 92 -8.90 4.06 -6.12
CA ARG A 92 -9.71 5.29 -6.03
C ARG A 92 -9.08 6.22 -5.02
N HIS A 93 -8.92 7.50 -5.38
CA HIS A 93 -8.19 8.47 -4.54
C HIS A 93 -8.86 8.79 -3.20
N TYR A 94 -10.20 8.63 -3.10
CA TYR A 94 -11.00 8.97 -1.91
C TYR A 94 -10.65 10.34 -1.31
N LEU A 95 -10.48 11.34 -2.17
CA LEU A 95 -10.27 12.71 -1.73
C LEU A 95 -11.61 13.37 -1.40
N VAL A 96 -11.62 14.17 -0.34
CA VAL A 96 -12.78 14.97 0.05
C VAL A 96 -12.96 16.11 -0.96
N PRO A 97 -14.04 16.17 -1.73
CA PRO A 97 -14.13 17.02 -2.92
C PRO A 97 -14.18 18.52 -2.62
N TYR A 98 -14.63 18.92 -1.45
CA TYR A 98 -14.73 20.33 -1.01
C TYR A 98 -13.47 20.84 -0.29
N MET A 99 -12.52 19.97 0.06
CA MET A 99 -11.24 20.30 0.67
C MET A 99 -10.15 20.48 -0.40
N SER A 100 -9.18 21.37 -0.14
CA SER A 100 -7.98 21.53 -0.97
C SER A 100 -7.07 20.29 -0.90
N ALA A 101 -6.05 20.23 -1.77
CA ALA A 101 -5.03 19.18 -1.71
C ALA A 101 -4.34 19.15 -0.33
N LEU A 102 -3.98 20.32 0.19
CA LEU A 102 -3.38 20.46 1.52
C LEU A 102 -4.27 19.91 2.62
N GLU A 103 -5.53 20.35 2.65
CA GLU A 103 -6.50 19.92 3.66
C GLU A 103 -6.77 18.42 3.59
N ASN A 104 -6.80 17.83 2.38
CA ASN A 104 -6.93 16.38 2.20
C ASN A 104 -5.76 15.61 2.82
N VAL A 105 -4.53 16.11 2.71
CA VAL A 105 -3.36 15.49 3.35
C VAL A 105 -3.44 15.65 4.86
N MET A 106 -3.83 16.83 5.33
CA MET A 106 -3.95 17.13 6.76
C MET A 106 -5.04 16.33 7.49
N LEU A 107 -6.03 15.76 6.76
CA LEU A 107 -7.04 14.88 7.38
C LEU A 107 -6.45 13.66 8.09
N ALA A 108 -5.32 13.17 7.63
CA ALA A 108 -4.64 12.03 8.27
C ALA A 108 -3.76 12.43 9.44
N ALA A 109 -3.54 13.74 9.66
CA ALA A 109 -2.52 14.23 10.56
C ALA A 109 -2.86 14.03 12.04
N ASP A 110 -1.88 13.56 12.81
CA ASP A 110 -1.86 13.60 14.27
C ASP A 110 -0.86 14.70 14.70
N GLY A 111 -1.32 15.73 15.43
CA GLY A 111 -0.44 16.78 15.94
C GLY A 111 -1.01 18.21 15.87
N SER A 112 -0.18 19.20 16.12
CA SER A 112 -0.60 20.59 16.03
C SER A 112 -0.83 21.01 14.59
N ARG A 113 -1.85 21.86 14.34
CA ARG A 113 -2.23 22.30 13.00
C ARG A 113 -1.04 22.88 12.21
N LYS A 114 -0.20 23.72 12.85
CA LYS A 114 0.93 24.38 12.20
C LYS A 114 1.99 23.38 11.74
N SER A 115 2.40 22.46 12.60
CA SER A 115 3.37 21.42 12.28
C SER A 115 2.85 20.49 11.18
N CYS A 116 1.57 20.11 11.23
CA CYS A 116 0.93 19.28 10.23
C CYS A 116 0.86 19.98 8.87
N GLU A 117 0.59 21.28 8.84
CA GLU A 117 0.52 22.06 7.60
C GLU A 117 1.88 22.14 6.89
N GLU A 118 2.96 22.40 7.63
CA GLU A 118 4.31 22.45 7.09
C GLU A 118 4.73 21.07 6.52
N LYS A 119 4.47 20.00 7.27
CA LYS A 119 4.74 18.61 6.83
C LYS A 119 3.93 18.25 5.59
N ALA A 120 2.64 18.58 5.56
CA ALA A 120 1.76 18.29 4.44
C ALA A 120 2.19 19.02 3.17
N LYS A 121 2.57 20.31 3.29
CA LYS A 121 3.14 21.10 2.16
C LYS A 121 4.39 20.44 1.62
N LYS A 122 5.32 20.06 2.50
CA LYS A 122 6.56 19.39 2.10
C LYS A 122 6.27 18.08 1.37
N LEU A 123 5.43 17.20 1.93
CA LEU A 123 5.05 15.94 1.28
C LEU A 123 4.45 16.14 -0.10
N LEU A 124 3.56 17.11 -0.26
CA LEU A 124 2.94 17.43 -1.55
C LEU A 124 3.97 17.88 -2.60
N LEU A 125 4.95 18.69 -2.20
CA LEU A 125 6.04 19.15 -3.09
C LEU A 125 6.99 17.99 -3.42
N ASP A 126 7.36 17.18 -2.44
CA ASP A 126 8.26 16.04 -2.58
C ASP A 126 7.71 14.98 -3.54
N ILE A 127 6.37 14.80 -3.56
CA ILE A 127 5.70 13.89 -4.49
C ILE A 127 5.41 14.55 -5.87
N GLY A 128 5.93 15.75 -6.12
CA GLY A 128 5.88 16.43 -7.41
C GLY A 128 4.62 17.28 -7.67
N LEU A 129 3.85 17.65 -6.65
CA LEU A 129 2.81 18.67 -6.81
C LEU A 129 3.45 20.07 -6.84
N LYS A 130 2.97 20.95 -7.72
CA LYS A 130 3.47 22.33 -7.79
C LYS A 130 2.83 23.20 -6.71
N GLN A 131 3.54 24.22 -6.24
CA GLN A 131 3.06 25.15 -5.20
C GLN A 131 1.64 25.71 -5.47
N LYS A 132 1.37 26.09 -6.74
CA LYS A 132 0.07 26.61 -7.19
C LYS A 132 -1.07 25.59 -7.16
N GLU A 133 -0.79 24.33 -6.92
CA GLU A 133 -1.74 23.21 -6.94
C GLU A 133 -2.16 22.82 -5.52
N ILE A 134 -1.35 23.13 -4.52
CA ILE A 134 -1.56 22.75 -3.10
C ILE A 134 -2.90 23.26 -2.56
N GLY A 135 -3.31 24.48 -2.95
CA GLY A 135 -4.59 25.07 -2.55
C GLY A 135 -5.79 24.65 -3.41
N LYS A 136 -5.59 23.88 -4.48
CA LYS A 136 -6.71 23.49 -5.35
C LYS A 136 -7.53 22.34 -4.75
N LYS A 137 -8.84 22.39 -5.03
CA LYS A 137 -9.77 21.27 -4.73
C LYS A 137 -9.61 20.15 -5.76
N PRO A 138 -9.94 18.88 -5.41
CA PRO A 138 -9.79 17.73 -6.30
C PRO A 138 -10.39 17.89 -7.70
N GLY A 139 -11.53 18.57 -7.82
CA GLY A 139 -12.16 18.84 -9.13
C GLY A 139 -11.36 19.76 -10.06
N LYS A 140 -10.34 20.48 -9.54
CA LYS A 140 -9.41 21.33 -10.31
C LYS A 140 -8.02 20.71 -10.49
N LEU A 141 -7.87 19.44 -10.14
CA LEU A 141 -6.64 18.65 -10.25
C LEU A 141 -6.82 17.58 -11.34
N SER A 142 -5.74 17.28 -12.08
CA SER A 142 -5.71 16.13 -12.98
C SER A 142 -5.79 14.80 -12.20
N GLY A 143 -6.04 13.67 -12.90
CA GLY A 143 -6.03 12.34 -12.28
C GLY A 143 -4.73 12.06 -11.53
N GLY A 144 -3.60 12.30 -12.20
CA GLY A 144 -2.29 12.11 -11.60
C GLY A 144 -1.98 13.06 -10.43
N GLN A 145 -2.47 14.30 -10.47
CA GLN A 145 -2.35 15.21 -9.33
C GLN A 145 -3.15 14.72 -8.13
N ARG A 146 -4.39 14.21 -8.35
CA ARG A 146 -5.20 13.61 -7.28
C ARG A 146 -4.52 12.38 -6.68
N GLN A 147 -3.91 11.53 -7.52
CA GLN A 147 -3.17 10.36 -7.06
C GLN A 147 -2.01 10.78 -6.14
N ARG A 148 -1.22 11.78 -6.53
CA ARG A 148 -0.13 12.31 -5.71
C ARG A 148 -0.62 12.87 -4.37
N VAL A 149 -1.76 13.54 -4.34
CA VAL A 149 -2.38 13.99 -3.08
C VAL A 149 -2.76 12.80 -2.19
N ALA A 150 -3.33 11.73 -2.76
CA ALA A 150 -3.67 10.53 -2.00
C ALA A 150 -2.43 9.83 -1.43
N ILE A 151 -1.32 9.80 -2.16
CA ILE A 151 -0.04 9.24 -1.70
C ILE A 151 0.54 10.11 -0.56
N ALA A 152 0.59 11.43 -0.73
CA ALA A 152 1.04 12.34 0.32
C ALA A 152 0.20 12.19 1.61
N ARG A 153 -1.12 12.03 1.48
CA ARG A 153 -2.01 11.76 2.61
C ARG A 153 -1.67 10.45 3.31
N ALA A 154 -1.39 9.39 2.55
CA ALA A 154 -1.02 8.09 3.11
C ALA A 154 0.30 8.13 3.89
N MET A 155 1.22 9.02 3.53
CA MET A 155 2.54 9.19 4.17
C MET A 155 2.53 10.20 5.32
N MET A 156 1.40 10.88 5.58
CA MET A 156 1.34 12.02 6.51
C MET A 156 1.80 11.69 7.95
N ASN A 157 1.44 10.52 8.46
CA ASN A 157 1.80 10.09 9.81
C ASN A 157 3.07 9.24 9.88
N ASP A 158 3.86 9.24 8.81
CA ASP A 158 5.09 8.44 8.71
C ASP A 158 4.85 6.95 9.06
N PRO A 159 3.90 6.28 8.38
CA PRO A 159 3.51 4.92 8.70
C PRO A 159 4.69 3.95 8.54
N LYS A 160 4.71 2.89 9.36
CA LYS A 160 5.70 1.82 9.24
C LYS A 160 5.46 0.93 8.03
N VAL A 161 4.20 0.83 7.61
CA VAL A 161 3.80 0.07 6.42
C VAL A 161 2.95 0.95 5.52
N LEU A 162 3.35 1.07 4.26
CA LEU A 162 2.57 1.74 3.21
C LEU A 162 1.99 0.68 2.27
N PHE A 163 0.67 0.56 2.26
CA PHE A 163 -0.07 -0.26 1.31
C PHE A 163 -0.53 0.59 0.13
N ALA A 164 -0.19 0.18 -1.09
CA ALA A 164 -0.52 0.90 -2.31
C ALA A 164 -1.14 -0.02 -3.36
N ASP A 165 -2.43 0.19 -3.65
CA ASP A 165 -3.18 -0.54 -4.67
C ASP A 165 -3.21 0.30 -5.95
N GLU A 166 -2.51 -0.15 -6.99
CA GLU A 166 -2.36 0.51 -8.28
C GLU A 166 -1.98 2.01 -8.19
N PRO A 167 -0.88 2.35 -7.48
CA PRO A 167 -0.57 3.76 -7.15
C PRO A 167 -0.21 4.61 -8.36
N THR A 168 0.00 4.03 -9.53
CA THR A 168 0.43 4.71 -10.74
C THR A 168 -0.58 4.64 -11.88
N ALA A 169 -1.72 3.96 -11.71
CA ALA A 169 -2.71 3.72 -12.77
C ALA A 169 -3.27 4.99 -13.45
N SER A 170 -3.24 6.14 -12.77
CA SER A 170 -3.73 7.43 -13.29
C SER A 170 -2.60 8.39 -13.69
N LEU A 171 -1.36 7.90 -13.77
CA LEU A 171 -0.16 8.70 -14.06
C LEU A 171 0.34 8.41 -15.48
N ASP A 172 0.91 9.44 -16.11
CA ASP A 172 1.79 9.23 -17.25
C ASP A 172 3.11 8.57 -16.81
N HIS A 173 3.88 8.11 -17.77
CA HIS A 173 5.10 7.34 -17.54
C HIS A 173 6.11 8.05 -16.61
N ASP A 174 6.41 9.34 -16.88
CA ASP A 174 7.40 10.08 -16.10
C ASP A 174 6.96 10.31 -14.66
N ASN A 175 5.68 10.65 -14.47
CA ASN A 175 5.10 10.80 -13.14
C ASN A 175 4.96 9.46 -12.38
N ALA A 176 4.73 8.35 -13.09
CA ALA A 176 4.72 7.02 -12.50
C ALA A 176 6.09 6.65 -11.92
N TYR A 177 7.17 6.87 -12.68
CA TYR A 177 8.53 6.64 -12.18
C TYR A 177 8.88 7.56 -11.01
N LEU A 178 8.55 8.85 -11.08
CA LEU A 178 8.78 9.78 -9.97
C LEU A 178 8.12 9.28 -8.67
N VAL A 179 6.88 8.82 -8.75
CA VAL A 179 6.15 8.29 -7.60
C VAL A 179 6.80 7.01 -7.08
N MET A 180 7.16 6.09 -7.97
CA MET A 180 7.80 4.83 -7.57
C MET A 180 9.17 5.05 -6.96
N ASP A 181 9.97 6.00 -7.47
CA ASP A 181 11.27 6.37 -6.87
C ASP A 181 11.08 6.91 -5.45
N ARG A 182 10.04 7.73 -5.21
CA ARG A 182 9.72 8.21 -3.86
C ARG A 182 9.27 7.09 -2.94
N MET A 183 8.47 6.15 -3.44
CA MET A 183 8.07 4.97 -2.68
C MET A 183 9.28 4.07 -2.36
N LYS A 184 10.21 3.92 -3.31
CA LYS A 184 11.45 3.16 -3.11
C LYS A 184 12.38 3.83 -2.08
N GLU A 185 12.51 5.16 -2.13
CA GLU A 185 13.26 5.89 -1.11
C GLU A 185 12.64 5.71 0.28
N TYR A 186 11.30 5.79 0.37
CA TYR A 186 10.57 5.52 1.61
C TYR A 186 10.76 4.08 2.10
N ALA A 187 10.89 3.13 1.18
CA ALA A 187 11.08 1.70 1.49
C ALA A 187 12.45 1.38 2.12
N LYS A 188 13.44 2.26 2.05
CA LYS A 188 14.73 2.05 2.72
C LYS A 188 14.60 1.88 4.24
N GLU A 189 13.62 2.54 4.85
CA GLU A 189 13.40 2.56 6.29
C GLU A 189 12.04 1.98 6.70
N ARG A 190 11.15 1.72 5.75
CA ARG A 190 9.76 1.30 5.95
C ARG A 190 9.40 0.13 5.04
N LEU A 191 8.32 -0.55 5.33
CA LEU A 191 7.76 -1.55 4.43
C LEU A 191 6.78 -0.89 3.47
N VAL A 192 7.02 -1.00 2.17
CA VAL A 192 6.13 -0.52 1.12
C VAL A 192 5.63 -1.70 0.30
N ILE A 193 4.33 -1.92 0.28
CA ILE A 193 3.69 -3.01 -0.44
C ILE A 193 2.88 -2.39 -1.59
N VAL A 194 3.29 -2.67 -2.81
CA VAL A 194 2.66 -2.15 -4.04
C VAL A 194 2.00 -3.28 -4.80
N ILE A 195 0.71 -3.14 -5.05
CA ILE A 195 -0.02 -3.99 -6.00
C ILE A 195 -0.04 -3.28 -7.34
N THR A 196 0.36 -3.96 -8.38
CA THR A 196 0.25 -3.44 -9.75
C THR A 196 0.20 -4.58 -10.78
N HIS A 197 -0.39 -4.31 -11.91
CA HIS A 197 -0.30 -5.16 -13.10
C HIS A 197 0.84 -4.72 -14.06
N ASP A 198 1.41 -3.52 -13.84
CA ASP A 198 2.56 -3.03 -14.60
C ASP A 198 3.88 -3.46 -13.93
N VAL A 199 4.45 -4.55 -14.46
CA VAL A 199 5.73 -5.09 -13.95
C VAL A 199 6.88 -4.13 -14.21
N SER A 200 6.79 -3.25 -15.21
CA SER A 200 7.89 -2.36 -15.59
C SER A 200 8.25 -1.36 -14.49
N ILE A 201 7.24 -0.84 -13.78
CA ILE A 201 7.42 0.15 -12.72
C ILE A 201 7.90 -0.46 -11.39
N ILE A 202 7.69 -1.78 -11.19
CA ILE A 202 8.02 -2.49 -9.96
C ILE A 202 9.22 -3.45 -10.12
N LYS A 203 9.82 -3.50 -11.31
CA LYS A 203 10.95 -4.42 -11.62
C LYS A 203 12.11 -4.34 -10.64
N ASN A 204 12.29 -3.22 -9.94
CA ASN A 204 13.34 -2.98 -8.96
C ASN A 204 12.86 -3.19 -7.51
N ALA A 205 11.75 -3.91 -7.29
CA ALA A 205 11.31 -4.30 -5.96
C ALA A 205 12.32 -5.26 -5.31
N ASP A 206 12.45 -5.16 -3.99
CA ASP A 206 13.31 -6.03 -3.19
C ASP A 206 12.74 -7.45 -3.14
N VAL A 207 11.41 -7.56 -3.07
CA VAL A 207 10.70 -8.84 -3.14
C VAL A 207 9.54 -8.71 -4.13
N MET A 208 9.41 -9.70 -5.01
CA MET A 208 8.26 -9.84 -5.92
C MET A 208 7.45 -11.06 -5.54
N VAL A 209 6.15 -10.89 -5.37
CA VAL A 209 5.18 -11.96 -5.11
C VAL A 209 4.20 -12.03 -6.27
N GLU A 210 4.22 -13.13 -6.99
CA GLU A 210 3.31 -13.38 -8.11
C GLU A 210 2.11 -14.18 -7.61
N ILE A 211 0.91 -13.64 -7.77
CA ILE A 211 -0.34 -14.29 -7.34
C ILE A 211 -1.15 -14.68 -8.57
N TRP A 212 -1.60 -15.93 -8.58
CA TRP A 212 -2.43 -16.48 -9.62
C TRP A 212 -3.57 -17.31 -9.01
N ASP A 213 -4.82 -16.98 -9.34
CA ASP A 213 -6.03 -17.70 -8.89
C ASP A 213 -6.09 -17.98 -7.36
N GLY A 214 -5.68 -16.97 -6.56
CA GLY A 214 -5.69 -17.06 -5.11
C GLY A 214 -4.47 -17.75 -4.49
N ASP A 215 -3.52 -18.26 -5.29
CA ASP A 215 -2.30 -18.92 -4.85
C ASP A 215 -1.05 -18.09 -5.14
N ILE A 216 0.03 -18.31 -4.36
CA ILE A 216 1.35 -17.77 -4.68
C ILE A 216 2.00 -18.65 -5.75
N ALA A 217 2.11 -18.12 -6.97
CA ALA A 217 2.77 -18.80 -8.08
C ALA A 217 4.30 -18.74 -7.95
N LYS A 218 4.84 -17.60 -7.48
CA LYS A 218 6.28 -17.39 -7.36
C LYS A 218 6.60 -16.29 -6.35
N ILE A 219 7.72 -16.47 -5.65
CA ILE A 219 8.36 -15.42 -4.86
C ILE A 219 9.79 -15.25 -5.38
N THR A 220 10.17 -14.00 -5.70
CA THR A 220 11.53 -13.63 -6.07
C THR A 220 12.04 -12.65 -5.04
N ASP A 221 13.03 -13.04 -4.23
CA ASP A 221 13.70 -12.19 -3.24
C ASP A 221 15.07 -11.79 -3.79
N ARG A 222 15.28 -10.50 -4.01
CA ARG A 222 16.53 -9.96 -4.58
C ARG A 222 17.46 -9.39 -3.53
N ARG A 223 17.09 -9.42 -2.27
CA ARG A 223 17.93 -8.90 -1.17
C ARG A 223 19.17 -9.76 -0.97
N ASP A 224 19.06 -11.06 -1.24
CA ASP A 224 20.18 -12.00 -1.13
C ASP A 224 21.15 -11.89 -2.32
N GLU A 225 20.70 -11.38 -3.48
CA GLU A 225 21.56 -11.21 -4.66
C GLU A 225 22.55 -10.03 -4.53
N SER A 226 22.30 -9.08 -3.64
CA SER A 226 23.18 -7.91 -3.42
C SER A 226 24.47 -8.20 -2.65
N PHE A 227 24.63 -9.41 -2.08
CA PHE A 227 25.84 -9.86 -1.39
C PHE A 227 26.73 -10.81 -2.20
N GLY A 228 26.35 -11.15 -3.43
CA GLY A 228 27.02 -12.12 -4.32
C GLY A 228 27.80 -11.50 -5.48
N GLY A 229 28.24 -10.27 -5.41
CA GLY A 229 28.98 -9.61 -6.48
C GLY A 229 30.46 -9.41 -6.18
N THR A 230 31.28 -10.45 -6.31
CA THR A 230 32.64 -10.40 -6.90
C THR A 230 33.33 -11.76 -6.79
N LYS A 231 33.40 -12.47 -7.89
CA LYS A 231 34.52 -13.35 -8.23
C LYS A 231 34.95 -13.06 -9.65
#